data_2be064974eede3f791fd53ab80adb0ec
#
_entry.id   2be064974eede3f791fd53ab80adb0ec
#
_cell.length_a   1.000
_cell.length_b   1.000
_cell.length_c   1.000
_cell.angle_alpha   90.00
_cell.angle_beta   90.00
_cell.angle_gamma   90.00
#
_symmetry.space_group_name_H-M   'P 1'
#
loop_
_entity.id
_entity.type
_entity.pdbx_description
1 polymer ?
#
loop_
_entity_poly.entity_id
_entity_poly.type
_entity_poly.pdbx_seq_one_letter_code
_entity_poly.pdbx_strand_id
1 'polypeptide(L)'
;MNKEIEKLLFNPIRLKTISFLMTVETCTFKSLLDVTDSTKGNLSIQLKKLNEAGLIKIEKYFQKSYPTTDYSITKKGKKSFEEFYNQLLSYK
;
A
#
# COMPACT_ATOMS: atom_id res chain seq x y z
N MET A 1 -5.30 7.01 17.37
CA MET A 1 -5.29 6.30 16.08
C MET A 1 -6.10 5.02 16.16
N ASN A 2 -6.72 4.61 15.07
CA ASN A 2 -7.48 3.36 15.00
C ASN A 2 -6.54 2.17 15.16
N LYS A 3 -6.83 1.28 16.11
CA LYS A 3 -5.97 0.11 16.41
C LYS A 3 -5.89 -0.86 15.25
N GLU A 4 -6.97 -1.00 14.48
CA GLU A 4 -6.96 -1.88 13.31
C GLU A 4 -6.03 -1.38 12.22
N ILE A 5 -6.04 -0.06 11.97
CA ILE A 5 -5.14 0.57 11.01
C ILE A 5 -3.70 0.46 11.48
N GLU A 6 -3.44 0.71 12.76
CA GLU A 6 -2.10 0.58 13.33
C GLU A 6 -1.58 -0.85 13.14
N LYS A 7 -2.38 -1.84 13.49
CA LYS A 7 -2.04 -3.25 13.34
C LYS A 7 -1.79 -3.61 11.88
N LEU A 8 -2.59 -3.06 10.98
CA LEU A 8 -2.45 -3.29 9.55
C LEU A 8 -1.12 -2.76 9.03
N LEU A 9 -0.69 -1.59 9.49
CA LEU A 9 0.55 -0.95 9.05
C LEU A 9 1.81 -1.52 9.71
N PHE A 10 1.69 -2.23 10.82
CA PHE A 10 2.82 -2.89 11.47
C PHE A 10 3.19 -4.22 10.79
N ASN A 11 3.20 -4.24 9.50
CA ASN A 11 3.66 -5.37 8.69
C ASN A 11 4.67 -4.83 7.69
N PRO A 12 5.86 -5.40 7.57
CA PRO A 12 6.91 -4.85 6.71
C PRO A 12 6.46 -4.63 5.27
N ILE A 13 5.75 -5.60 4.70
CA ILE A 13 5.30 -5.50 3.30
C ILE A 13 4.24 -4.41 3.14
N ARG A 14 3.25 -4.40 4.02
CA ARG A 14 2.19 -3.40 3.96
C ARG A 14 2.72 -1.99 4.24
N LEU A 15 3.63 -1.87 5.22
CA LEU A 15 4.21 -0.58 5.55
C LEU A 15 5.06 -0.03 4.40
N LYS A 16 5.92 -0.87 3.81
CA LYS A 16 6.73 -0.47 2.65
C LYS A 16 5.87 -0.08 1.46
N THR A 17 4.79 -0.83 1.23
CA THR A 17 3.85 -0.54 0.14
C THR A 17 3.22 0.83 0.31
N ILE A 18 2.62 1.10 1.47
CA ILE A 18 1.97 2.38 1.75
C ILE A 18 2.98 3.52 1.69
N SER A 19 4.16 3.33 2.29
CA SER A 19 5.22 4.33 2.28
C SER A 19 5.64 4.69 0.86
N PHE A 20 5.84 3.69 -0.01
CA PHE A 20 6.21 3.92 -1.40
C PHE A 20 5.09 4.62 -2.17
N LEU A 21 3.84 4.20 -1.96
CA LEU A 21 2.69 4.80 -2.64
C LEU A 21 2.44 6.25 -2.23
N MET A 22 3.00 6.71 -1.11
CA MET A 22 2.97 8.13 -0.74
C MET A 22 3.80 8.98 -1.71
N THR A 23 4.72 8.37 -2.43
CA THR A 23 5.69 9.10 -3.29
C THR A 23 5.36 9.06 -4.79
N VAL A 24 4.36 8.32 -5.19
CA VAL A 24 4.01 8.16 -6.61
C VAL A 24 2.50 8.31 -6.80
N GLU A 25 2.08 8.65 -8.03
CA GLU A 25 0.65 8.66 -8.35
C GLU A 25 0.13 7.25 -8.54
N THR A 26 0.83 6.45 -9.32
CA THR A 26 0.53 5.04 -9.55
C THR A 26 1.82 4.27 -9.69
N CYS A 27 1.74 2.96 -9.51
CA CYS A 27 2.88 2.09 -9.78
C CYS A 27 2.41 0.72 -10.21
N THR A 28 3.36 -0.10 -10.66
CA THR A 28 3.11 -1.47 -11.12
C THR A 28 3.31 -2.47 -9.98
N PHE A 29 2.81 -3.69 -10.20
CA PHE A 29 3.07 -4.80 -9.27
C PHE A 29 4.57 -5.07 -9.15
N LYS A 30 5.29 -5.00 -10.26
CA LYS A 30 6.75 -5.22 -10.27
C LYS A 30 7.48 -4.21 -9.39
N SER A 31 7.10 -2.93 -9.47
CA SER A 31 7.70 -1.89 -8.63
C SER A 31 7.48 -2.20 -7.15
N LEU A 32 6.29 -2.64 -6.79
CA LEU A 32 5.98 -3.00 -5.41
C LEU A 32 6.74 -4.25 -4.97
N LEU A 33 6.90 -5.20 -5.88
CA LEU A 33 7.65 -6.41 -5.58
C LEU A 33 9.12 -6.06 -5.25
N ASP A 34 9.70 -5.17 -6.05
CA ASP A 34 11.09 -4.72 -5.85
C ASP A 34 11.23 -3.94 -4.53
N VAL A 35 10.32 -3.00 -4.27
CA VAL A 35 10.36 -2.18 -3.07
C VAL A 35 10.19 -3.00 -1.79
N THR A 36 9.30 -3.98 -1.82
CA THR A 36 8.99 -4.78 -0.63
C THR A 36 9.91 -5.96 -0.44
N ASP A 37 10.67 -6.33 -1.49
CA ASP A 37 11.56 -7.51 -1.47
C ASP A 37 10.82 -8.75 -0.97
N SER A 38 9.63 -8.97 -1.51
CA SER A 38 8.75 -10.07 -1.10
C SER A 38 8.50 -11.05 -2.25
N THR A 39 7.85 -12.15 -1.95
CA THR A 39 7.38 -13.08 -2.98
C THR A 39 6.11 -12.55 -3.62
N LYS A 40 5.84 -12.96 -4.85
CA LYS A 40 4.61 -12.56 -5.56
C LYS A 40 3.35 -12.95 -4.77
N GLY A 41 3.33 -14.16 -4.22
CA GLY A 41 2.18 -14.65 -3.47
C GLY A 41 1.94 -13.84 -2.20
N ASN A 42 3.01 -13.57 -1.44
CA ASN A 42 2.86 -12.81 -0.20
C ASN A 42 2.46 -11.36 -0.48
N LEU A 43 3.07 -10.74 -1.49
CA LEU A 43 2.69 -9.37 -1.88
C LEU A 43 1.22 -9.31 -2.27
N SER A 44 0.74 -10.27 -3.08
CA SER A 44 -0.67 -10.30 -3.50
C SER A 44 -1.61 -10.37 -2.30
N ILE A 45 -1.28 -11.18 -1.30
CA ILE A 45 -2.08 -11.30 -0.08
C ILE A 45 -2.13 -9.96 0.67
N GLN A 46 -0.98 -9.31 0.81
CA GLN A 46 -0.89 -8.05 1.54
C GLN A 46 -1.60 -6.91 0.80
N LEU A 47 -1.48 -6.85 -0.53
CA LEU A 47 -2.18 -5.85 -1.33
C LEU A 47 -3.70 -6.01 -1.21
N LYS A 48 -4.18 -7.25 -1.17
CA LYS A 48 -5.61 -7.52 -0.99
C LYS A 48 -6.09 -6.97 0.36
N LYS A 49 -5.32 -7.20 1.43
CA LYS A 49 -5.66 -6.69 2.75
C LYS A 49 -5.72 -5.17 2.79
N LEU A 50 -4.76 -4.51 2.15
CA LEU A 50 -4.75 -3.04 2.06
C LEU A 50 -5.95 -2.52 1.25
N ASN A 51 -6.28 -3.19 0.17
CA ASN A 51 -7.41 -2.82 -0.67
C ASN A 51 -8.74 -3.00 0.07
N GLU A 52 -8.90 -4.11 0.78
CA GLU A 52 -10.11 -4.38 1.57
C GLU A 52 -10.29 -3.37 2.70
N ALA A 53 -9.19 -2.86 3.23
CA ALA A 53 -9.23 -1.82 4.27
C ALA A 53 -9.46 -0.41 3.68
N GLY A 54 -9.48 -0.28 2.35
CA GLY A 54 -9.71 1.00 1.69
C GLY A 54 -8.50 1.91 1.65
N LEU A 55 -7.30 1.39 1.93
CA LEU A 55 -6.08 2.20 1.97
C LEU A 55 -5.43 2.37 0.61
N ILE A 56 -5.64 1.41 -0.28
CA ILE A 56 -5.12 1.48 -1.65
C ILE A 56 -6.23 1.20 -2.65
N LYS A 57 -5.99 1.64 -3.88
CA LYS A 57 -6.86 1.38 -5.03
C LYS A 57 -6.09 0.50 -6.00
N ILE A 58 -6.75 -0.54 -6.50
CA ILE A 58 -6.21 -1.44 -7.52
C ILE A 58 -7.08 -1.27 -8.75
N GLU A 59 -6.51 -0.76 -9.82
CA GLU A 59 -7.23 -0.49 -11.05
C GLU A 59 -6.72 -1.37 -12.19
N LYS A 60 -7.60 -2.21 -12.73
CA LYS A 60 -7.28 -3.11 -13.84
C LYS A 60 -7.92 -2.59 -15.10
N TYR A 61 -7.14 -2.51 -16.18
CA TYR A 61 -7.64 -2.01 -17.46
C TYR A 61 -6.79 -2.57 -18.59
N PHE A 62 -7.19 -2.29 -19.84
CA PHE A 62 -6.43 -2.68 -21.01
C PHE A 62 -5.77 -1.45 -21.62
N GLN A 63 -4.48 -1.56 -21.87
CA GLN A 63 -3.72 -0.54 -22.56
C GLN A 63 -3.18 -1.16 -23.83
N LYS A 64 -3.66 -0.70 -24.99
CA LYS A 64 -3.28 -1.25 -26.30
C LYS A 64 -3.43 -2.79 -26.33
N SER A 65 -4.57 -3.27 -25.86
CA SER A 65 -4.92 -4.70 -25.77
C SER A 65 -4.11 -5.51 -24.77
N TYR A 66 -3.25 -4.88 -23.96
CA TYR A 66 -2.54 -5.55 -22.89
C TYR A 66 -3.22 -5.30 -21.54
N PRO A 67 -3.46 -6.34 -20.75
CA PRO A 67 -3.98 -6.15 -19.40
C PRO A 67 -2.95 -5.40 -18.54
N THR A 68 -3.41 -4.36 -17.87
CA THR A 68 -2.56 -3.49 -17.07
C THR A 68 -3.21 -3.33 -15.69
N THR A 69 -2.39 -3.27 -14.65
CA THR A 69 -2.87 -3.03 -13.29
C THR A 69 -2.07 -1.90 -12.67
N ASP A 70 -2.78 -0.89 -12.17
CA ASP A 70 -2.18 0.23 -11.46
C ASP A 70 -2.56 0.17 -9.99
N TYR A 71 -1.61 0.51 -9.14
CA TYR A 71 -1.77 0.59 -7.70
C TYR A 71 -1.55 2.03 -7.26
N SER A 72 -2.43 2.52 -6.43
CA SER A 72 -2.34 3.89 -5.90
C SER A 72 -2.85 3.94 -4.47
N ILE A 73 -2.45 4.98 -3.75
CA ILE A 73 -2.92 5.19 -2.39
C ILE A 73 -4.21 6.02 -2.41
N THR A 74 -5.15 5.70 -1.52
CA THR A 74 -6.39 6.45 -1.39
C THR A 74 -6.19 7.63 -0.43
N LYS A 75 -7.18 8.54 -0.36
CA LYS A 75 -7.17 9.61 0.64
C LYS A 75 -7.13 9.03 2.06
N LYS A 76 -7.89 7.96 2.28
CA LYS A 76 -7.89 7.25 3.56
C LYS A 76 -6.51 6.68 3.87
N GLY A 77 -5.86 6.10 2.85
CA GLY A 77 -4.52 5.55 3.00
C GLY A 77 -3.50 6.62 3.38
N LYS A 78 -3.53 7.78 2.71
CA LYS A 78 -2.64 8.89 3.01
C LYS A 78 -2.82 9.37 4.45
N LYS A 79 -4.06 9.60 4.84
CA LYS A 79 -4.39 10.06 6.19
C LYS A 79 -3.95 9.05 7.24
N SER A 80 -4.20 7.77 6.99
CA SER A 80 -3.83 6.70 7.91
C SER A 80 -2.32 6.61 8.08
N PHE A 81 -1.57 6.73 6.99
CA PHE A 81 -0.11 6.71 7.06
C PHE A 81 0.43 7.92 7.82
N GLU A 82 -0.10 9.11 7.58
CA GLU A 82 0.32 10.33 8.26
C GLU A 82 0.08 10.22 9.77
N GLU A 83 -1.08 9.73 10.17
CA GLU A 83 -1.40 9.51 11.58
C GLU A 83 -0.45 8.49 12.22
N PHE A 84 -0.17 7.40 11.50
CA PHE A 84 0.74 6.35 11.96
C PHE A 84 2.15 6.90 12.14
N TYR A 85 2.64 7.64 11.17
CA TYR A 85 3.96 8.25 11.20
C TYR A 85 4.10 9.22 12.38
N ASN A 86 3.12 10.09 12.56
CA ASN A 86 3.11 11.06 13.65
C ASN A 86 3.07 10.37 15.01
N GLN A 87 2.32 9.28 15.12
CA GLN A 87 2.23 8.52 16.34
C GLN A 87 3.59 7.89 16.70
N LEU A 88 4.29 7.34 15.71
CA LEU A 88 5.63 6.79 15.91
C LEU A 88 6.60 7.85 16.45
N LEU A 89 6.51 9.07 15.93
CA LEU A 89 7.36 10.17 16.38
C LEU A 89 7.06 10.58 17.82
N SER A 90 5.85 10.32 18.31
CA SER A 90 5.44 10.70 19.65
C SER A 90 5.99 9.78 20.75
N TYR A 91 6.58 8.66 20.37
CA TYR A 91 7.13 7.68 21.33
C TYR A 91 8.55 8.01 21.80
N LYS A 92 9.01 9.19 21.57
CA LYS A 92 10.34 9.61 22.00
C LYS A 92 10.47 9.69 23.52
#